data_4d4cc478f7c826d1670b52d0d95ef64c
#
_entry.id   4d4cc478f7c826d1670b52d0d95ef64c
#
_cell.length_a   1.000
_cell.length_b   1.000
_cell.length_c   1.000
_cell.angle_alpha   90.00
_cell.angle_beta   90.00
_cell.angle_gamma   90.00
#
_symmetry.space_group_name_H-M   'P 1'
#
loop_
_entity.id
_entity.type
_entity.pdbx_description
1 polymer ?
#
loop_
_entity_poly.entity_id
_entity_poly.type
_entity_poly.pdbx_seq_one_letter_code
_entity_poly.pdbx_strand_id
1 'polypeptide(L)'
;MALRNLRYDGDEILRKKSKEITVIDDRILTLLDDMIDTMYENDGIGLAAPQVGILKRAVVIDVEDGNIYKMINPRILSTSDEEQTAQEGCLSVRETKGMVSRPIKVTAEYTDVEGNLITIEAEGLLARAICHEIDHLNGVLFTDKIIKSTK
;
A
#
# COMPACT_ATOMS: atom_id res chain seq x y z
N MET A 1 7.61 -11.66 -16.45
CA MET A 1 6.52 -11.47 -15.47
C MET A 1 6.53 -12.61 -14.48
N ALA A 2 6.74 -12.30 -13.23
CA ALA A 2 6.86 -13.32 -12.20
C ALA A 2 5.91 -13.02 -11.05
N LEU A 3 5.33 -14.07 -10.48
CA LEU A 3 4.58 -13.96 -9.25
C LEU A 3 5.55 -14.09 -8.08
N ARG A 4 5.32 -13.32 -7.03
CA ARG A 4 6.08 -13.40 -5.79
C ARG A 4 5.23 -14.01 -4.70
N ASN A 5 5.88 -14.66 -3.73
CA ASN A 5 5.19 -15.27 -2.62
C ASN A 5 4.80 -14.21 -1.60
N LEU A 6 3.51 -14.18 -1.25
CA LEU A 6 3.02 -13.30 -0.20
C LEU A 6 3.52 -13.73 1.17
N ARG A 7 3.81 -12.76 2.02
CA ARG A 7 4.06 -12.97 3.45
C ARG A 7 2.77 -12.70 4.20
N TYR A 8 2.56 -13.39 5.28
CA TYR A 8 1.30 -13.36 6.02
C TYR A 8 1.48 -12.89 7.45
N ASP A 9 0.39 -12.43 8.04
CA ASP A 9 0.36 -11.98 9.43
C ASP A 9 1.01 -13.03 10.34
N GLY A 10 1.86 -12.59 11.24
CA GLY A 10 2.74 -13.43 12.03
C GLY A 10 4.17 -13.47 11.52
N ASP A 11 4.42 -13.11 10.25
CA ASP A 11 5.77 -12.94 9.72
C ASP A 11 6.32 -11.59 10.18
N GLU A 12 7.45 -11.61 10.86
CA GLU A 12 8.06 -10.42 11.44
C GLU A 12 8.38 -9.34 10.41
N ILE A 13 8.60 -9.71 9.15
CA ILE A 13 8.93 -8.75 8.10
C ILE A 13 7.83 -7.70 7.92
N LEU A 14 6.57 -8.06 8.17
CA LEU A 14 5.43 -7.15 8.05
C LEU A 14 5.41 -6.07 9.12
N ARG A 15 6.20 -6.23 10.18
CA ARG A 15 6.29 -5.27 11.29
C ARG A 15 7.53 -4.41 11.22
N LYS A 16 8.36 -4.58 10.20
CA LYS A 16 9.57 -3.80 10.02
C LYS A 16 9.32 -2.57 9.16
N LYS A 17 10.09 -1.53 9.40
CA LYS A 17 10.06 -0.32 8.60
C LYS A 17 10.87 -0.54 7.33
N SER A 18 10.30 -0.22 6.18
CA SER A 18 10.95 -0.32 4.88
C SER A 18 11.94 0.83 4.66
N LYS A 19 12.97 0.57 3.88
CA LYS A 19 14.01 1.54 3.55
C LYS A 19 13.69 2.28 2.27
N GLU A 20 14.08 3.55 2.21
CA GLU A 20 13.95 4.34 0.99
C GLU A 20 14.74 3.74 -0.15
N ILE A 21 14.21 3.86 -1.35
CA ILE A 21 14.87 3.47 -2.59
C ILE A 21 15.68 4.67 -3.06
N THR A 22 16.99 4.48 -3.21
CA THR A 22 17.89 5.56 -3.62
C THR A 22 18.22 5.52 -5.11
N VAL A 23 18.13 4.34 -5.72
CA VAL A 23 18.41 4.13 -7.15
C VAL A 23 17.26 3.34 -7.75
N ILE A 24 16.70 3.86 -8.85
CA ILE A 24 15.66 3.16 -9.62
C ILE A 24 16.38 2.39 -10.73
N ASP A 25 16.69 1.14 -10.44
CA ASP A 25 17.37 0.24 -11.36
C ASP A 25 16.41 -0.83 -11.89
N ASP A 26 16.91 -1.74 -12.72
CA ASP A 26 16.10 -2.81 -13.30
C ASP A 26 15.47 -3.70 -12.23
N ARG A 27 16.13 -3.89 -11.09
CA ARG A 27 15.59 -4.70 -9.98
C ARG A 27 14.35 -4.07 -9.39
N ILE A 28 14.35 -2.74 -9.25
CA ILE A 28 13.18 -2.00 -8.72
C ILE A 28 12.05 -2.05 -9.74
N LEU A 29 12.33 -1.85 -11.01
CA LEU A 29 11.32 -1.92 -12.07
C LEU A 29 10.70 -3.31 -12.13
N THR A 30 11.52 -4.35 -12.08
CA THR A 30 11.05 -5.74 -12.05
C THR A 30 10.21 -6.02 -10.80
N LEU A 31 10.65 -5.53 -9.64
CA LEU A 31 9.90 -5.68 -8.39
C LEU A 31 8.49 -5.10 -8.52
N LEU A 32 8.38 -3.89 -9.06
CA LEU A 32 7.07 -3.23 -9.21
C LEU A 32 6.17 -4.00 -10.17
N ASP A 33 6.71 -4.50 -11.29
CA ASP A 33 5.95 -5.30 -12.26
C ASP A 33 5.50 -6.62 -11.63
N ASP A 34 6.36 -7.29 -10.90
CA ASP A 34 6.03 -8.53 -10.19
C ASP A 34 4.96 -8.30 -9.11
N MET A 35 5.03 -7.16 -8.43
CA MET A 35 4.04 -6.79 -7.42
C MET A 35 2.66 -6.58 -8.06
N ILE A 36 2.59 -5.96 -9.22
CA ILE A 36 1.34 -5.79 -9.96
C ILE A 36 0.75 -7.15 -10.33
N ASP A 37 1.55 -8.05 -10.89
CA ASP A 37 1.10 -9.38 -11.26
C ASP A 37 0.60 -10.16 -10.03
N THR A 38 1.35 -10.08 -8.93
CA THR A 38 0.98 -10.74 -7.68
C THR A 38 -0.31 -10.18 -7.10
N MET A 39 -0.48 -8.86 -7.16
CA MET A 39 -1.70 -8.18 -6.72
C MET A 39 -2.92 -8.67 -7.49
N TYR A 40 -2.83 -8.71 -8.82
CA TYR A 40 -3.94 -9.16 -9.66
C TYR A 40 -4.26 -10.64 -9.47
N GLU A 41 -3.25 -11.47 -9.35
CA GLU A 41 -3.44 -12.92 -9.11
C GLU A 41 -4.21 -13.19 -7.81
N ASN A 42 -4.13 -12.29 -6.85
CA ASN A 42 -4.79 -12.42 -5.55
C ASN A 42 -6.01 -11.48 -5.41
N ASP A 43 -6.48 -10.90 -6.50
CA ASP A 43 -7.66 -10.01 -6.53
C ASP A 43 -7.53 -8.80 -5.60
N GLY A 44 -6.30 -8.30 -5.43
CA GLY A 44 -6.03 -7.13 -4.60
C GLY A 44 -6.13 -5.82 -5.35
N ILE A 45 -6.30 -4.73 -4.61
CA ILE A 45 -6.30 -3.37 -5.15
C ILE A 45 -5.03 -2.60 -4.79
N GLY A 46 -4.23 -3.13 -3.89
CA GLY A 46 -2.96 -2.56 -3.48
C GLY A 46 -2.03 -3.62 -2.93
N LEU A 47 -0.73 -3.35 -3.02
CA LEU A 47 0.30 -4.22 -2.48
C LEU A 47 1.55 -3.41 -2.18
N ALA A 48 2.16 -3.66 -1.03
CA ALA A 48 3.41 -3.04 -0.61
C ALA A 48 4.54 -4.06 -0.64
N ALA A 49 5.75 -3.61 -0.91
CA ALA A 49 6.91 -4.49 -1.08
C ALA A 49 7.18 -5.43 0.13
N PRO A 50 7.00 -5.00 1.39
CA PRO A 50 7.17 -5.93 2.51
C PRO A 50 6.28 -7.16 2.42
N GLN A 51 5.10 -7.04 1.80
CA GLN A 51 4.18 -8.18 1.66
C GLN A 51 4.73 -9.28 0.74
N VAL A 52 5.75 -8.98 -0.04
CA VAL A 52 6.48 -9.97 -0.86
C VAL A 52 7.91 -10.16 -0.37
N GLY A 53 8.19 -9.77 0.86
CA GLY A 53 9.46 -10.03 1.52
C GLY A 53 10.56 -9.02 1.24
N ILE A 54 10.25 -7.87 0.67
CA ILE A 54 11.23 -6.86 0.30
C ILE A 54 11.02 -5.60 1.14
N LEU A 55 11.98 -5.25 1.99
CA LEU A 55 11.89 -4.09 2.88
C LEU A 55 12.33 -2.80 2.16
N LYS A 56 11.59 -2.44 1.12
CA LYS A 56 11.80 -1.21 0.36
C LYS A 56 10.49 -0.44 0.25
N ARG A 57 10.59 0.87 0.15
CA ARG A 57 9.43 1.75 0.12
C ARG A 57 8.86 1.83 -1.30
N ALA A 58 8.18 0.77 -1.69
CA ALA A 58 7.52 0.64 -2.97
C ALA A 58 6.11 0.08 -2.77
N VAL A 59 5.13 0.67 -3.45
CA VAL A 59 3.75 0.19 -3.44
C VAL A 59 3.18 0.23 -4.85
N VAL A 60 2.20 -0.64 -5.11
CA VAL A 60 1.41 -0.60 -6.35
C VAL A 60 -0.05 -0.55 -5.96
N ILE A 61 -0.85 0.19 -6.73
CA ILE A 61 -2.28 0.39 -6.47
C ILE A 61 -3.03 0.42 -7.79
N ASP A 62 -4.14 -0.30 -7.86
CA ASP A 62 -5.13 -0.21 -8.93
C ASP A 62 -6.52 -0.30 -8.31
N VAL A 63 -7.21 0.84 -8.22
CA VAL A 63 -8.59 0.92 -7.72
C VAL A 63 -9.62 1.02 -8.85
N GLU A 64 -9.22 0.61 -10.04
CA GLU A 64 -10.07 0.61 -11.24
C GLU A 64 -10.56 2.00 -11.66
N ASP A 65 -9.72 3.03 -11.41
CA ASP A 65 -9.99 4.39 -11.84
C ASP A 65 -9.37 4.73 -13.21
N GLY A 66 -8.86 3.72 -13.91
CA GLY A 66 -8.18 3.88 -15.20
C GLY A 66 -6.67 4.07 -15.08
N ASN A 67 -6.13 4.08 -13.87
CA ASN A 67 -4.70 4.27 -13.62
C ASN A 67 -4.13 3.12 -12.79
N ILE A 68 -2.90 2.74 -13.11
CA ILE A 68 -2.11 1.83 -12.30
C ILE A 68 -0.99 2.66 -11.67
N TYR A 69 -0.96 2.72 -10.34
CA TYR A 69 0.01 3.52 -9.62
C TYR A 69 1.18 2.65 -9.20
N LYS A 70 2.38 3.03 -9.63
CA LYS A 70 3.65 2.46 -9.18
C LYS A 70 4.36 3.56 -8.40
N MET A 71 4.38 3.43 -7.08
CA MET A 71 4.86 4.49 -6.21
C MET A 71 6.16 4.10 -5.52
N ILE A 72 7.20 4.89 -5.74
CA ILE A 72 8.50 4.74 -5.08
C ILE A 72 8.62 5.82 -4.02
N ASN A 73 8.99 5.44 -2.81
CA ASN A 73 9.14 6.35 -1.68
C ASN A 73 7.89 7.22 -1.44
N PRO A 74 6.69 6.63 -1.41
CA PRO A 74 5.49 7.41 -1.18
C PRO A 74 5.44 7.96 0.25
N ARG A 75 4.91 9.18 0.38
CA ARG A 75 4.66 9.76 1.69
C ARG A 75 3.40 10.62 1.67
N ILE A 76 2.75 10.73 2.79
CA ILE A 76 1.57 11.56 2.95
C ILE A 76 2.01 12.96 3.33
N LEU A 77 1.58 13.96 2.56
CA LEU A 77 1.87 15.37 2.83
C LEU A 77 0.80 16.00 3.71
N SER A 78 -0.46 15.69 3.45
CA SER A 78 -1.59 16.19 4.24
C SER A 78 -2.79 15.29 4.12
N THR A 79 -3.69 15.39 5.09
CA THR A 79 -4.94 14.62 5.11
C THR A 79 -6.09 15.55 5.46
N SER A 80 -7.31 15.20 5.01
CA SER A 80 -8.51 15.90 5.43
C SER A 80 -8.83 15.60 6.89
N ASP A 81 -9.55 16.53 7.55
CA ASP A 81 -10.09 16.30 8.90
C ASP A 81 -11.23 15.29 8.85
N GLU A 82 -12.02 15.33 7.76
CA GLU A 82 -13.10 14.37 7.56
C GLU A 82 -12.54 12.98 7.28
N GLU A 83 -13.16 11.98 7.90
CA GLU A 83 -12.81 10.59 7.74
C GLU A 83 -13.94 9.80 7.13
N GLN A 84 -13.60 8.69 6.50
CA GLN A 84 -14.55 7.70 6.03
C GLN A 84 -14.27 6.39 6.76
N THR A 85 -15.33 5.73 7.20
CA THR A 85 -15.24 4.42 7.85
C THR A 85 -15.75 3.36 6.88
N ALA A 86 -14.95 2.38 6.59
CA ALA A 86 -15.30 1.30 5.67
C ALA A 86 -14.57 0.01 6.05
N GLN A 87 -15.07 -1.10 5.55
CA GLN A 87 -14.42 -2.38 5.75
C GLN A 87 -13.13 -2.45 4.95
N GLU A 88 -12.06 -2.90 5.59
CA GLU A 88 -10.79 -3.21 4.95
C GLU A 88 -10.43 -4.67 5.11
N GLY A 89 -9.67 -5.16 4.15
CA GLY A 89 -9.00 -6.44 4.20
C GLY A 89 -7.60 -6.28 3.64
N CYS A 90 -6.80 -7.32 3.74
CA CYS A 90 -5.42 -7.30 3.29
C CYS A 90 -5.01 -8.66 2.76
N LEU A 91 -4.26 -8.70 1.67
CA LEU A 91 -3.76 -9.97 1.11
C LEU A 91 -2.87 -10.73 2.08
N SER A 92 -2.22 -10.02 3.01
CA SER A 92 -1.36 -10.63 4.03
C SER A 92 -2.11 -11.06 5.30
N VAL A 93 -3.39 -10.71 5.42
CA VAL A 93 -4.25 -11.06 6.56
C VAL A 93 -5.51 -11.69 6.00
N ARG A 94 -5.46 -13.02 5.82
CA ARG A 94 -6.44 -13.75 4.99
C ARG A 94 -7.84 -13.83 5.58
N GLU A 95 -7.96 -13.93 6.89
CA GLU A 95 -9.22 -14.31 7.53
C GLU A 95 -9.86 -13.19 8.33
N THR A 96 -9.23 -12.03 8.39
CA THR A 96 -9.71 -10.91 9.17
C THR A 96 -10.09 -9.76 8.25
N LYS A 97 -11.29 -9.24 8.47
CA LYS A 97 -11.71 -7.97 7.90
C LYS A 97 -12.28 -7.13 9.02
N GLY A 98 -12.25 -5.82 8.87
CA GLY A 98 -12.77 -4.94 9.90
C GLY A 98 -12.94 -3.53 9.41
N MET A 99 -13.71 -2.76 10.19
CA MET A 99 -13.99 -1.37 9.89
C MET A 99 -12.83 -0.51 10.31
N VAL A 100 -12.35 0.33 9.40
CA VAL A 100 -11.22 1.23 9.64
C VAL A 100 -11.61 2.63 9.18
N SER A 101 -11.32 3.63 9.99
CA SER A 101 -11.48 5.04 9.62
C SER A 101 -10.20 5.55 8.99
N ARG A 102 -10.35 6.21 7.84
CA ARG A 102 -9.25 6.82 7.09
C ARG A 102 -9.68 8.21 6.64
N PRO A 103 -8.73 9.14 6.41
CA PRO A 103 -9.08 10.42 5.81
C PRO A 103 -9.80 10.23 4.47
N ILE A 104 -10.82 11.06 4.20
CA ILE A 104 -11.52 11.03 2.91
C ILE A 104 -10.62 11.52 1.79
N LYS A 105 -9.78 12.53 2.07
CA LYS A 105 -8.84 13.12 1.11
C LYS A 105 -7.43 13.06 1.64
N VAL A 106 -6.50 12.74 0.76
CA VAL A 106 -5.08 12.63 1.07
C VAL A 106 -4.30 13.31 -0.05
N THR A 107 -3.34 14.16 0.32
CA THR A 107 -2.32 14.63 -0.61
C THR A 107 -1.06 13.84 -0.33
N ALA A 108 -0.54 13.15 -1.34
CA ALA A 108 0.63 12.32 -1.22
C ALA A 108 1.67 12.68 -2.28
N GLU A 109 2.91 12.33 -2.01
CA GLU A 109 4.02 12.55 -2.91
C GLU A 109 4.75 11.23 -3.11
N TYR A 110 5.16 10.94 -4.32
CA TYR A 110 5.95 9.76 -4.62
C TYR A 110 6.83 10.01 -5.84
N THR A 111 7.79 9.14 -6.05
CA THR A 111 8.60 9.13 -7.26
C THR A 111 8.05 8.06 -8.19
N ASP A 112 7.86 8.41 -9.47
CA ASP A 112 7.40 7.45 -10.47
C ASP A 112 8.58 6.63 -11.02
N VAL A 113 8.29 5.70 -11.94
CA VAL A 113 9.31 4.79 -12.49
C VAL A 113 10.33 5.50 -13.38
N GLU A 114 10.03 6.72 -13.81
CA GLU A 114 10.94 7.55 -14.63
C GLU A 114 11.79 8.48 -13.77
N GLY A 115 11.61 8.43 -12.45
CA GLY A 115 12.35 9.27 -11.52
C GLY A 115 11.75 10.64 -11.27
N ASN A 116 10.52 10.87 -11.74
CA ASN A 116 9.83 12.15 -11.56
C ASN A 116 9.10 12.19 -10.21
N LEU A 117 9.19 13.31 -9.53
CA LEU A 117 8.45 13.54 -8.29
C LEU A 117 7.02 13.92 -8.63
N ILE A 118 6.06 13.14 -8.14
CA ILE A 118 4.64 13.32 -8.41
C ILE A 118 3.92 13.67 -7.12
N THR A 119 3.06 14.69 -7.19
CA THR A 119 2.12 14.98 -6.10
C THR A 119 0.73 14.60 -6.56
N ILE A 120 0.03 13.83 -5.76
CA ILE A 120 -1.32 13.35 -6.07
C ILE A 120 -2.29 13.78 -4.98
N GLU A 121 -3.46 14.25 -5.41
CA GLU A 121 -4.60 14.47 -4.53
C GLU A 121 -5.57 13.32 -4.73
N ALA A 122 -5.77 12.51 -3.69
CA ALA A 122 -6.58 11.32 -3.74
C ALA A 122 -7.79 11.44 -2.82
N GLU A 123 -8.88 10.80 -3.21
CA GLU A 123 -10.14 10.82 -2.47
C GLU A 123 -10.75 9.43 -2.47
N GLY A 124 -11.53 9.14 -1.44
CA GLY A 124 -12.30 7.91 -1.35
C GLY A 124 -11.44 6.65 -1.28
N LEU A 125 -11.69 5.70 -2.17
CA LEU A 125 -10.99 4.41 -2.16
C LEU A 125 -9.49 4.56 -2.44
N LEU A 126 -9.12 5.45 -3.35
CA LEU A 126 -7.70 5.70 -3.63
C LEU A 126 -6.98 6.26 -2.39
N ALA A 127 -7.59 7.21 -1.69
CA ALA A 127 -7.02 7.75 -0.46
C ALA A 127 -6.83 6.65 0.59
N ARG A 128 -7.83 5.79 0.75
CA ARG A 128 -7.77 4.63 1.66
C ARG A 128 -6.64 3.69 1.28
N ALA A 129 -6.53 3.34 0.00
CA ALA A 129 -5.50 2.43 -0.47
C ALA A 129 -4.10 3.01 -0.24
N ILE A 130 -3.88 4.30 -0.51
CA ILE A 130 -2.60 4.96 -0.27
C ILE A 130 -2.21 4.86 1.21
N CYS A 131 -3.14 5.18 2.11
CA CYS A 131 -2.89 5.11 3.55
C CYS A 131 -2.57 3.69 4.00
N HIS A 132 -3.34 2.71 3.53
CA HIS A 132 -3.16 1.29 3.87
C HIS A 132 -1.76 0.81 3.44
N GLU A 133 -1.35 1.12 2.20
CA GLU A 133 -0.07 0.65 1.67
C GLU A 133 1.12 1.37 2.31
N ILE A 134 1.00 2.67 2.58
CA ILE A 134 2.07 3.40 3.29
C ILE A 134 2.22 2.87 4.73
N ASP A 135 1.12 2.50 5.38
CA ASP A 135 1.19 1.87 6.70
C ASP A 135 2.04 0.60 6.66
N HIS A 136 1.89 -0.24 5.62
CA HIS A 136 2.74 -1.43 5.46
C HIS A 136 4.23 -1.07 5.43
N LEU A 137 4.58 0.04 4.79
CA LEU A 137 5.99 0.48 4.72
C LEU A 137 6.53 0.88 6.09
N ASN A 138 5.66 1.18 7.03
CA ASN A 138 6.01 1.55 8.40
C ASN A 138 5.75 0.42 9.41
N GLY A 139 5.46 -0.79 8.92
CA GLY A 139 5.23 -1.94 9.78
C GLY A 139 3.87 -1.96 10.46
N VAL A 140 2.89 -1.23 9.92
CA VAL A 140 1.54 -1.13 10.48
C VAL A 140 0.56 -1.92 9.60
N LEU A 141 -0.25 -2.77 10.22
CA LEU A 141 -1.32 -3.51 9.54
C LEU A 141 -2.67 -2.87 9.85
N PHE A 142 -3.63 -3.03 8.93
CA PHE A 142 -4.96 -2.48 9.15
C PHE A 142 -5.62 -3.03 10.43
N THR A 143 -5.26 -4.25 10.83
CA THR A 143 -5.77 -4.86 12.06
C THR A 143 -5.42 -4.05 13.30
N ASP A 144 -4.36 -3.25 13.25
CA ASP A 144 -3.98 -2.34 14.34
C ASP A 144 -4.96 -1.17 14.47
N LYS A 145 -5.74 -0.91 13.43
CA LYS A 145 -6.63 0.25 13.29
C LYS A 145 -8.11 -0.12 13.23
N ILE A 146 -8.45 -1.39 13.36
CA ILE A 146 -9.84 -1.83 13.37
C ILE A 146 -10.59 -1.17 14.52
N ILE A 147 -11.73 -0.56 14.19
CA ILE A 147 -12.63 0.01 15.20
C ILE A 147 -13.33 -1.14 15.89
N LYS A 148 -13.14 -1.23 17.21
CA LYS A 148 -13.82 -2.25 18.00
C LYS A 148 -15.27 -1.84 18.23
N SER A 149 -16.19 -2.75 17.90
CA SER A 149 -17.59 -2.57 18.23
C SER A 149 -17.72 -2.62 19.74
N THR A 150 -18.31 -1.55 20.31
CA THR A 150 -18.74 -1.57 21.70
C THR A 150 -20.18 -2.07 21.72
N LYS A 151 -20.38 -3.19 22.29
CA LYS A 151 -21.72 -3.69 22.56
C LYS A 151 -22.08 -3.40 24.00
#